data_35d59c4d2c6d77d5ea4f96a734f1a746
#
_entry.id   35d59c4d2c6d77d5ea4f96a734f1a746
#
_cell.length_a   1.000
_cell.length_b   1.000
_cell.length_c   1.000
_cell.angle_alpha   90.00
_cell.angle_beta   90.00
_cell.angle_gamma   90.00
#
_symmetry.space_group_name_H-M   'P 1'
#
loop_
_entity.id
_entity.type
_entity.pdbx_description
1 polymer ?
#
loop_
_entity_poly.entity_id
_entity_poly.type
_entity_poly.pdbx_seq_one_letter_code
_entity_poly.pdbx_strand_id
1 'polypeptide(L)'
;MIKESTRAAVDALIARYSALEACRADLIKAVEVICASYRQGHKLLVCGNGGSAADAEHIVGELMKGFLLKRKIDDVMYAKMKKVCPAEADYLRDNLQGALPAISLVDEIGLNTAFANDQAPDLSFAQQVLGIGNAGDVLLGISTSGNSTNVIYAVQMAKVRDVKSIVLTGRSGGKLKPLADVAICVPDDETYRIQEYHLPVYHMLCIAVENEFFGPTEE
;
A
#
# COMPACT_ATOMS: atom_id res chain seq x y z
N MET A 1 -7.36 -13.94 -11.35
CA MET A 1 -6.12 -14.59 -10.91
C MET A 1 -4.98 -13.59 -11.09
N ILE A 2 -3.97 -13.64 -10.24
CA ILE A 2 -2.71 -12.88 -10.38
C ILE A 2 -1.71 -13.71 -11.19
N LYS A 3 -0.76 -13.03 -11.85
CA LYS A 3 0.29 -13.64 -12.67
C LYS A 3 1.19 -14.59 -11.85
N GLU A 4 1.88 -15.51 -12.53
CA GLU A 4 2.87 -16.39 -11.91
C GLU A 4 4.06 -15.58 -11.36
N SER A 5 4.55 -14.60 -12.12
CA SER A 5 5.61 -13.67 -11.69
C SER A 5 5.24 -12.87 -10.43
N THR A 6 3.96 -12.57 -10.26
CA THR A 6 3.41 -11.92 -9.07
C THR A 6 3.45 -12.86 -7.86
N ARG A 7 3.08 -14.14 -8.04
CA ARG A 7 3.19 -15.17 -6.99
C ARG A 7 4.64 -15.47 -6.61
N ALA A 8 5.54 -15.51 -7.59
CA ALA A 8 6.95 -15.74 -7.38
C ALA A 8 7.59 -14.74 -6.42
N ALA A 9 7.08 -13.50 -6.33
CA ALA A 9 7.54 -12.53 -5.36
C ALA A 9 7.27 -12.97 -3.90
N VAL A 10 6.12 -13.60 -3.64
CA VAL A 10 5.78 -14.16 -2.33
C VAL A 10 6.71 -15.36 -2.02
N ASP A 11 6.94 -16.23 -2.99
CA ASP A 11 7.82 -17.39 -2.82
C ASP A 11 9.27 -16.96 -2.54
N ALA A 12 9.76 -15.95 -3.23
CA ALA A 12 11.08 -15.38 -3.01
C ALA A 12 11.23 -14.74 -1.61
N LEU A 13 10.20 -14.04 -1.12
CA LEU A 13 10.17 -13.53 0.24
C LEU A 13 10.29 -14.67 1.26
N ILE A 14 9.48 -15.69 1.13
CA ILE A 14 9.43 -16.81 2.08
C ILE A 14 10.71 -17.64 2.03
N ALA A 15 11.28 -17.87 0.84
CA ALA A 15 12.57 -18.53 0.71
C ALA A 15 13.68 -17.81 1.48
N ARG A 16 13.63 -16.46 1.53
CA ARG A 16 14.58 -15.64 2.28
C ARG A 16 14.24 -15.54 3.78
N TYR A 17 12.96 -15.51 4.11
CA TYR A 17 12.45 -15.34 5.47
C TYR A 17 11.45 -16.46 5.79
N SER A 18 11.94 -17.65 6.03
CA SER A 18 11.11 -18.86 6.20
C SER A 18 10.06 -18.76 7.32
N ALA A 19 10.30 -17.94 8.34
CA ALA A 19 9.32 -17.66 9.40
C ALA A 19 8.03 -17.04 8.88
N LEU A 20 8.07 -16.33 7.73
CA LEU A 20 6.90 -15.72 7.09
C LEU A 20 6.01 -16.74 6.34
N GLU A 21 6.37 -18.02 6.29
CA GLU A 21 5.49 -19.08 5.76
C GLU A 21 4.12 -19.07 6.46
N ALA A 22 4.09 -18.74 7.76
CA ALA A 22 2.85 -18.62 8.52
C ALA A 22 1.88 -17.53 7.98
N CYS A 23 2.40 -16.57 7.22
CA CYS A 23 1.62 -15.47 6.62
C CYS A 23 1.30 -15.69 5.13
N ARG A 24 1.76 -16.77 4.50
CA ARG A 24 1.69 -16.99 3.03
C ARG A 24 0.30 -16.70 2.46
N ALA A 25 -0.74 -17.25 3.07
CA ALA A 25 -2.11 -17.09 2.58
C ALA A 25 -2.57 -15.61 2.62
N ASP A 26 -2.24 -14.91 3.70
CA ASP A 26 -2.59 -13.51 3.88
C ASP A 26 -1.78 -12.59 2.96
N LEU A 27 -0.50 -12.92 2.70
CA LEU A 27 0.34 -12.21 1.74
C LEU A 27 -0.23 -12.30 0.32
N ILE A 28 -0.58 -13.51 -0.14
CA ILE A 28 -1.22 -13.72 -1.44
C ILE A 28 -2.54 -12.94 -1.51
N LYS A 29 -3.37 -13.05 -0.47
CA LYS A 29 -4.66 -12.37 -0.41
C LYS A 29 -4.52 -10.85 -0.45
N ALA A 30 -3.54 -10.29 0.24
CA ALA A 30 -3.24 -8.86 0.21
C ALA A 30 -2.88 -8.40 -1.21
N VAL A 31 -1.99 -9.12 -1.89
CA VAL A 31 -1.63 -8.84 -3.29
C VAL A 31 -2.87 -8.89 -4.19
N GLU A 32 -3.71 -9.93 -4.06
CA GLU A 32 -4.94 -10.06 -4.85
C GLU A 32 -5.89 -8.88 -4.65
N VAL A 33 -6.08 -8.44 -3.40
CA VAL A 33 -6.95 -7.29 -3.07
C VAL A 33 -6.41 -6.00 -3.70
N ILE A 34 -5.11 -5.72 -3.55
CA ILE A 34 -4.48 -4.52 -4.13
C ILE A 34 -4.59 -4.56 -5.66
N CYS A 35 -4.24 -5.69 -6.29
CA CYS A 35 -4.30 -5.82 -7.74
C CYS A 35 -5.74 -5.68 -8.28
N ALA A 36 -6.73 -6.22 -7.58
CA ALA A 36 -8.13 -6.10 -7.97
C ALA A 36 -8.60 -4.63 -7.93
N SER A 37 -8.19 -3.88 -6.92
CA SER A 37 -8.46 -2.45 -6.78
C SER A 37 -7.82 -1.64 -7.92
N TYR A 38 -6.53 -1.81 -8.18
CA TYR A 38 -5.82 -1.09 -9.24
C TYR A 38 -6.36 -1.41 -10.65
N ARG A 39 -6.80 -2.64 -10.93
CA ARG A 39 -7.44 -2.98 -12.23
C ARG A 39 -8.74 -2.21 -12.48
N GLN A 40 -9.39 -1.74 -11.44
CA GLN A 40 -10.60 -0.93 -11.51
C GLN A 40 -10.32 0.58 -11.45
N GLY A 41 -9.05 0.99 -11.47
CA GLY A 41 -8.65 2.40 -11.45
C GLY A 41 -8.70 3.07 -10.08
N HIS A 42 -8.74 2.27 -8.99
CA HIS A 42 -8.72 2.76 -7.61
C HIS A 42 -7.29 3.01 -7.11
N LYS A 43 -7.15 3.41 -5.85
CA LYS A 43 -5.88 3.76 -5.22
C LYS A 43 -5.64 3.03 -3.90
N LEU A 44 -4.38 3.05 -3.45
CA LEU A 44 -3.98 2.60 -2.11
C LEU A 44 -3.83 3.81 -1.18
N LEU A 45 -4.43 3.73 0.00
CA LEU A 45 -4.21 4.66 1.11
C LEU A 45 -3.34 3.93 2.14
N VAL A 46 -2.33 4.60 2.70
CA VAL A 46 -1.43 3.96 3.67
C VAL A 46 -1.32 4.81 4.93
N CYS A 47 -1.40 4.20 6.10
CA CYS A 47 -1.22 4.89 7.38
C CYS A 47 -0.46 4.04 8.40
N GLY A 48 0.21 4.72 9.32
CA GLY A 48 0.96 4.15 10.44
C GLY A 48 1.52 5.23 11.34
N ASN A 49 2.15 4.85 12.44
CA ASN A 49 2.74 5.78 13.40
C ASN A 49 4.24 5.53 13.57
N GLY A 50 5.04 6.56 13.85
CA GLY A 50 6.47 6.45 14.09
C GLY A 50 7.22 5.77 12.94
N GLY A 51 7.90 4.64 13.18
CA GLY A 51 8.55 3.85 12.14
C GLY A 51 7.57 3.37 11.07
N SER A 52 6.36 2.98 11.46
CA SER A 52 5.31 2.59 10.52
C SER A 52 4.77 3.77 9.68
N ALA A 53 4.96 5.01 10.12
CA ALA A 53 4.69 6.19 9.30
C ALA A 53 5.74 6.31 8.19
N ALA A 54 7.01 6.14 8.52
CA ALA A 54 8.10 6.09 7.53
C ALA A 54 7.91 4.93 6.53
N ASP A 55 7.43 3.77 6.99
CA ASP A 55 7.06 2.65 6.11
C ASP A 55 5.94 3.05 5.13
N ALA A 56 4.93 3.80 5.59
CA ALA A 56 3.84 4.28 4.74
C ALA A 56 4.33 5.19 3.62
N GLU A 57 5.20 6.14 3.93
CA GLU A 57 5.85 7.02 2.94
C GLU A 57 6.71 6.21 1.95
N HIS A 58 7.49 5.25 2.45
CA HIS A 58 8.33 4.38 1.62
C HIS A 58 7.48 3.56 0.62
N ILE A 59 6.41 2.92 1.08
CA ILE A 59 5.48 2.17 0.22
C ILE A 59 4.94 3.05 -0.90
N VAL A 60 4.49 4.26 -0.58
CA VAL A 60 3.96 5.21 -1.57
C VAL A 60 5.04 5.59 -2.58
N GLY A 61 6.27 5.87 -2.14
CA GLY A 61 7.39 6.14 -3.00
C GLY A 61 7.66 5.03 -4.01
N GLU A 62 7.63 3.76 -3.58
CA GLU A 62 7.88 2.60 -4.45
C GLU A 62 6.71 2.31 -5.43
N LEU A 63 5.48 2.66 -5.06
CA LEU A 63 4.32 2.49 -5.94
C LEU A 63 4.21 3.62 -6.98
N MET A 64 4.56 4.84 -6.63
CA MET A 64 4.42 6.02 -7.48
C MET A 64 5.51 6.15 -8.56
N LYS A 65 6.60 5.39 -8.48
CA LYS A 65 7.67 5.28 -9.49
C LYS A 65 8.07 3.82 -9.70
N GLY A 66 8.94 3.53 -10.68
CA GLY A 66 9.52 2.20 -10.85
C GLY A 66 10.34 1.79 -9.62
N PHE A 67 10.09 0.58 -9.10
CA PHE A 67 10.85 -0.02 -8.00
C PHE A 67 11.97 -0.91 -8.56
N LEU A 68 11.64 -2.03 -9.18
CA LEU A 68 12.58 -2.92 -9.85
C LEU A 68 12.47 -2.84 -11.38
N LEU A 69 11.32 -2.46 -11.91
CA LEU A 69 11.05 -2.40 -13.34
C LEU A 69 11.02 -0.95 -13.83
N LYS A 70 11.48 -0.76 -15.08
CA LYS A 70 11.28 0.51 -15.78
C LYS A 70 9.84 0.57 -16.27
N ARG A 71 9.04 1.42 -15.66
CA ARG A 71 7.62 1.62 -16.00
C ARG A 71 7.49 2.71 -17.06
N LYS A 72 7.70 2.33 -18.32
CA LYS A 72 7.61 3.29 -19.45
C LYS A 72 6.21 3.86 -19.56
N ILE A 73 6.13 5.14 -19.98
CA ILE A 73 4.88 5.76 -20.39
C ILE A 73 4.39 5.06 -21.66
N ASP A 74 3.10 4.70 -21.70
CA ASP A 74 2.48 4.03 -22.82
C ASP A 74 2.27 4.99 -24.03
N ASP A 75 2.09 4.40 -25.21
CA ASP A 75 1.94 5.16 -26.47
C ASP A 75 0.68 6.04 -26.49
N VAL A 76 -0.39 5.63 -25.78
CA VAL A 76 -1.63 6.40 -25.69
C VAL A 76 -1.41 7.68 -24.91
N MET A 77 -0.73 7.59 -23.77
CA MET A 77 -0.38 8.76 -22.96
C MET A 77 0.61 9.65 -23.70
N TYR A 78 1.63 9.06 -24.33
CA TYR A 78 2.58 9.83 -25.15
C TYR A 78 1.90 10.59 -26.29
N ALA A 79 0.96 9.97 -27.01
CA ALA A 79 0.19 10.67 -28.06
C ALA A 79 -0.62 11.86 -27.51
N LYS A 80 -1.14 11.76 -26.28
CA LYS A 80 -1.79 12.89 -25.60
C LYS A 80 -0.78 13.99 -25.25
N MET A 81 0.42 13.65 -24.76
CA MET A 81 1.49 14.62 -24.49
C MET A 81 1.88 15.38 -25.76
N LYS A 82 2.03 14.69 -26.90
CA LYS A 82 2.33 15.32 -28.19
C LYS A 82 1.26 16.34 -28.62
N LYS A 83 0.00 16.15 -28.25
CA LYS A 83 -1.08 17.09 -28.56
C LYS A 83 -1.10 18.30 -27.61
N VAL A 84 -0.79 18.09 -26.32
CA VAL A 84 -0.93 19.11 -25.27
C VAL A 84 0.34 19.95 -25.11
N CYS A 85 1.51 19.29 -25.14
CA CYS A 85 2.82 19.91 -24.91
C CYS A 85 3.85 19.32 -25.89
N PRO A 86 3.74 19.63 -27.19
CA PRO A 86 4.57 19.02 -28.24
C PRO A 86 6.08 19.26 -28.06
N ALA A 87 6.47 20.40 -27.50
CA ALA A 87 7.88 20.74 -27.28
C ALA A 87 8.52 19.90 -26.17
N GLU A 88 7.76 19.60 -25.10
CA GLU A 88 8.24 18.86 -23.93
C GLU A 88 7.91 17.34 -23.95
N ALA A 89 7.08 16.91 -24.91
CA ALA A 89 6.51 15.55 -24.91
C ALA A 89 7.56 14.45 -24.87
N ASP A 90 8.67 14.60 -25.61
CA ASP A 90 9.75 13.61 -25.62
C ASP A 90 10.46 13.56 -24.28
N TYR A 91 10.78 14.72 -23.71
CA TYR A 91 11.40 14.82 -22.37
C TYR A 91 10.51 14.22 -21.29
N LEU A 92 9.21 14.51 -21.30
CA LEU A 92 8.24 13.96 -20.34
C LEU A 92 8.11 12.44 -20.48
N ARG A 93 7.98 11.91 -21.70
CA ARG A 93 7.94 10.46 -21.94
C ARG A 93 9.18 9.75 -21.42
N ASP A 94 10.35 10.32 -21.65
CA ASP A 94 11.64 9.69 -21.35
C ASP A 94 12.00 9.76 -19.84
N ASN A 95 11.41 10.70 -19.09
CA ASN A 95 11.74 10.94 -17.68
C ASN A 95 10.59 10.63 -16.71
N LEU A 96 9.32 10.61 -17.14
CA LEU A 96 8.21 10.13 -16.32
C LEU A 96 8.10 8.61 -16.38
N GLN A 97 7.44 8.05 -15.38
CA GLN A 97 7.22 6.61 -15.25
C GLN A 97 5.75 6.31 -14.98
N GLY A 98 5.29 5.14 -15.38
CA GLY A 98 3.99 4.64 -14.99
C GLY A 98 3.88 4.52 -13.47
N ALA A 99 2.81 5.04 -12.90
CA ALA A 99 2.56 5.08 -11.47
C ALA A 99 1.37 4.19 -11.07
N LEU A 100 1.44 3.64 -9.87
CA LEU A 100 0.33 3.00 -9.18
C LEU A 100 -0.18 3.99 -8.13
N PRO A 101 -1.40 4.53 -8.25
CA PRO A 101 -1.88 5.60 -7.38
C PRO A 101 -1.87 5.19 -5.90
N ALA A 102 -1.06 5.86 -5.09
CA ALA A 102 -0.96 5.62 -3.66
C ALA A 102 -0.82 6.95 -2.90
N ILE A 103 -1.41 7.04 -1.71
CA ILE A 103 -1.39 8.24 -0.86
C ILE A 103 -1.00 7.82 0.56
N SER A 104 0.04 8.44 1.11
CA SER A 104 0.37 8.36 2.53
C SER A 104 -0.51 9.33 3.32
N LEU A 105 -1.27 8.82 4.29
CA LEU A 105 -2.10 9.66 5.15
C LEU A 105 -1.27 10.35 6.25
N VAL A 106 0.04 10.12 6.26
CA VAL A 106 0.98 10.71 7.21
C VAL A 106 1.46 12.08 6.75
N ASP A 107 1.57 12.30 5.43
CA ASP A 107 2.21 13.46 4.83
C ASP A 107 1.39 14.76 4.94
N GLU A 108 0.11 14.67 5.24
CA GLU A 108 -0.79 15.82 5.38
C GLU A 108 -0.58 16.55 6.72
N ILE A 109 0.62 17.09 6.92
CA ILE A 109 1.04 17.73 8.18
C ILE A 109 0.06 18.82 8.63
N GLY A 110 -0.40 19.68 7.70
CA GLY A 110 -1.36 20.73 8.00
C GLY A 110 -2.67 20.19 8.54
N LEU A 111 -3.27 19.21 7.86
CA LEU A 111 -4.50 18.56 8.32
C LEU A 111 -4.29 17.81 9.63
N ASN A 112 -3.25 16.97 9.71
CA ASN A 112 -2.99 16.15 10.89
C ASN A 112 -2.82 17.02 12.16
N THR A 113 -2.07 18.10 12.07
CA THR A 113 -1.83 18.98 13.23
C THR A 113 -3.05 19.85 13.58
N ALA A 114 -3.73 20.41 12.60
CA ALA A 114 -4.96 21.20 12.84
C ALA A 114 -6.07 20.31 13.41
N PHE A 115 -6.31 19.14 12.82
CA PHE A 115 -7.34 18.22 13.29
C PHE A 115 -7.07 17.69 14.69
N ALA A 116 -5.80 17.41 15.01
CA ALA A 116 -5.39 16.99 16.35
C ALA A 116 -5.64 18.08 17.40
N ASN A 117 -5.46 19.37 17.04
CA ASN A 117 -5.67 20.49 17.94
C ASN A 117 -7.15 20.87 18.09
N ASP A 118 -7.89 20.89 16.96
CA ASP A 118 -9.24 21.47 16.92
C ASP A 118 -10.35 20.45 17.19
N GLN A 119 -10.09 19.15 16.96
CA GLN A 119 -11.10 18.09 17.05
C GLN A 119 -10.64 16.93 17.94
N ALA A 120 -9.92 15.96 17.35
CA ALA A 120 -9.49 14.75 18.04
C ALA A 120 -8.20 14.20 17.42
N PRO A 121 -7.11 14.06 18.21
CA PRO A 121 -5.81 13.65 17.70
C PRO A 121 -5.77 12.22 17.15
N ASP A 122 -6.68 11.36 17.56
CA ASP A 122 -6.77 9.96 17.15
C ASP A 122 -7.68 9.72 15.93
N LEU A 123 -8.28 10.77 15.36
CA LEU A 123 -9.19 10.66 14.21
C LEU A 123 -8.61 11.18 12.90
N SER A 124 -7.40 11.72 12.85
CA SER A 124 -6.84 12.35 11.65
C SER A 124 -6.77 11.41 10.45
N PHE A 125 -6.39 10.14 10.63
CA PHE A 125 -6.40 9.16 9.54
C PHE A 125 -7.83 8.78 9.12
N ALA A 126 -8.73 8.62 10.06
CA ALA A 126 -10.14 8.35 9.76
C ALA A 126 -10.79 9.50 8.99
N GLN A 127 -10.47 10.76 9.35
CA GLN A 127 -10.94 11.94 8.63
C GLN A 127 -10.45 11.97 7.17
N GLN A 128 -9.19 11.59 6.93
CA GLN A 128 -8.65 11.49 5.59
C GLN A 128 -9.32 10.37 4.79
N VAL A 129 -9.52 9.19 5.39
CA VAL A 129 -10.27 8.10 4.74
C VAL A 129 -11.69 8.54 4.40
N LEU A 130 -12.39 9.29 5.28
CA LEU A 130 -13.70 9.84 5.01
C LEU A 130 -13.67 10.81 3.82
N GLY A 131 -12.66 11.69 3.74
CA GLY A 131 -12.56 12.75 2.75
C GLY A 131 -12.13 12.28 1.36
N ILE A 132 -11.16 11.38 1.27
CA ILE A 132 -10.51 10.99 0.01
C ILE A 132 -10.67 9.51 -0.36
N GLY A 133 -11.17 8.67 0.55
CA GLY A 133 -11.43 7.26 0.29
C GLY A 133 -12.70 7.08 -0.56
N ASN A 134 -12.60 6.29 -1.61
CA ASN A 134 -13.71 5.93 -2.49
C ASN A 134 -13.97 4.42 -2.42
N ALA A 135 -15.22 4.02 -2.64
CA ALA A 135 -15.56 2.60 -2.74
C ALA A 135 -14.65 1.90 -3.76
N GLY A 136 -14.09 0.75 -3.37
CA GLY A 136 -13.12 -0.01 -4.19
C GLY A 136 -11.64 0.33 -3.95
N ASP A 137 -11.32 1.45 -3.29
CA ASP A 137 -9.95 1.72 -2.82
C ASP A 137 -9.50 0.68 -1.78
N VAL A 138 -8.21 0.69 -1.46
CA VAL A 138 -7.63 -0.15 -0.39
C VAL A 138 -6.96 0.74 0.64
N LEU A 139 -7.17 0.46 1.93
CA LEU A 139 -6.41 1.02 3.04
C LEU A 139 -5.42 -0.03 3.56
N LEU A 140 -4.14 0.30 3.60
CA LEU A 140 -3.10 -0.46 4.30
C LEU A 140 -2.78 0.24 5.64
N GLY A 141 -3.21 -0.35 6.73
CA GLY A 141 -2.92 0.13 8.08
C GLY A 141 -1.75 -0.61 8.71
N ILE A 142 -0.72 0.10 9.17
CA ILE A 142 0.48 -0.50 9.76
C ILE A 142 0.51 -0.19 11.25
N SER A 143 0.55 -1.25 12.07
CA SER A 143 0.62 -1.13 13.54
C SER A 143 1.26 -2.38 14.14
N THR A 144 2.45 -2.27 14.72
CA THR A 144 3.17 -3.41 15.30
C THR A 144 2.35 -4.14 16.38
N SER A 145 1.68 -3.41 17.25
CA SER A 145 0.81 -4.01 18.28
C SER A 145 -0.57 -4.42 17.77
N GLY A 146 -1.00 -3.92 16.61
CA GLY A 146 -2.38 -4.05 16.12
C GLY A 146 -3.41 -3.29 16.99
N ASN A 147 -2.97 -2.35 17.83
CA ASN A 147 -3.83 -1.65 18.81
C ASN A 147 -3.78 -0.11 18.71
N SER A 148 -3.12 0.45 17.71
CA SER A 148 -3.05 1.90 17.51
C SER A 148 -4.44 2.46 17.20
N THR A 149 -4.97 3.29 18.10
CA THR A 149 -6.36 3.76 18.05
C THR A 149 -6.69 4.51 16.76
N ASN A 150 -5.81 5.39 16.29
CA ASN A 150 -5.99 6.12 15.04
C ASN A 150 -6.02 5.21 13.80
N VAL A 151 -5.23 4.13 13.78
CA VAL A 151 -5.27 3.12 12.70
C VAL A 151 -6.56 2.30 12.78
N ILE A 152 -7.01 1.95 13.99
CA ILE A 152 -8.30 1.27 14.20
C ILE A 152 -9.45 2.10 13.63
N TYR A 153 -9.51 3.39 13.96
CA TYR A 153 -10.55 4.28 13.44
C TYR A 153 -10.47 4.46 11.91
N ALA A 154 -9.26 4.48 11.34
CA ALA A 154 -9.10 4.51 9.89
C ALA A 154 -9.67 3.25 9.23
N VAL A 155 -9.40 2.04 9.78
CA VAL A 155 -9.95 0.77 9.29
C VAL A 155 -11.47 0.72 9.44
N GLN A 156 -12.02 1.21 10.55
CA GLN A 156 -13.48 1.30 10.73
C GLN A 156 -14.11 2.25 9.71
N MET A 157 -13.49 3.40 9.45
CA MET A 157 -13.98 4.36 8.45
C MET A 157 -13.82 3.80 7.03
N ALA A 158 -12.76 3.06 6.74
CA ALA A 158 -12.61 2.34 5.48
C ALA A 158 -13.82 1.43 5.20
N LYS A 159 -14.24 0.68 6.22
CA LYS A 159 -15.44 -0.19 6.13
C LYS A 159 -16.73 0.58 5.85
N VAL A 160 -16.89 1.75 6.48
CA VAL A 160 -18.04 2.65 6.23
C VAL A 160 -18.05 3.20 4.80
N ARG A 161 -16.86 3.38 4.21
CA ARG A 161 -16.68 3.94 2.87
C ARG A 161 -16.57 2.87 1.77
N ASP A 162 -16.79 1.59 2.07
CA ASP A 162 -16.59 0.46 1.14
C ASP A 162 -15.15 0.39 0.58
N VAL A 163 -14.19 0.87 1.36
CA VAL A 163 -12.75 0.74 1.12
C VAL A 163 -12.28 -0.57 1.75
N LYS A 164 -11.59 -1.41 0.99
CA LYS A 164 -11.01 -2.65 1.51
C LYS A 164 -9.85 -2.35 2.46
N SER A 165 -9.70 -3.15 3.51
CA SER A 165 -8.66 -2.94 4.51
C SER A 165 -7.70 -4.12 4.60
N ILE A 166 -6.41 -3.79 4.54
CA ILE A 166 -5.29 -4.69 4.83
C ILE A 166 -4.58 -4.13 6.06
N VAL A 167 -4.21 -4.98 7.01
CA VAL A 167 -3.39 -4.55 8.15
C VAL A 167 -2.11 -5.36 8.23
N LEU A 168 -1.00 -4.68 8.57
CA LEU A 168 0.30 -5.27 8.79
C LEU A 168 0.67 -5.09 10.24
N THR A 169 0.81 -6.21 10.98
CA THR A 169 0.92 -6.23 12.44
C THR A 169 1.91 -7.29 12.93
N GLY A 170 2.18 -7.32 14.23
CA GLY A 170 2.86 -8.42 14.91
C GLY A 170 1.94 -9.63 15.13
N ARG A 171 2.47 -10.67 15.75
CA ARG A 171 1.88 -12.01 15.92
C ARG A 171 0.42 -12.02 16.35
N SER A 172 0.07 -11.21 17.34
CA SER A 172 -1.30 -11.20 17.89
C SER A 172 -2.33 -10.58 16.94
N GLY A 173 -1.89 -9.66 16.08
CA GLY A 173 -2.77 -8.84 15.25
C GLY A 173 -3.62 -7.82 16.00
N GLY A 174 -3.65 -7.89 17.32
CA GLY A 174 -4.38 -6.99 18.21
C GLY A 174 -5.85 -6.84 17.83
N LYS A 175 -6.40 -5.65 18.09
CA LYS A 175 -7.79 -5.28 17.74
C LYS A 175 -8.01 -5.09 16.24
N LEU A 176 -6.94 -4.86 15.47
CA LEU A 176 -7.03 -4.68 14.02
C LEU A 176 -7.36 -5.98 13.28
N LYS A 177 -6.82 -7.12 13.72
CA LYS A 177 -6.99 -8.42 13.05
C LYS A 177 -8.45 -8.79 12.75
N PRO A 178 -9.39 -8.74 13.70
CA PRO A 178 -10.78 -9.08 13.44
C PRO A 178 -11.56 -7.99 12.67
N LEU A 179 -11.00 -6.80 12.50
CA LEU A 179 -11.65 -5.69 11.81
C LEU A 179 -11.31 -5.63 10.33
N ALA A 180 -10.11 -6.06 9.95
CA ALA A 180 -9.60 -5.95 8.58
C ALA A 180 -10.13 -7.05 7.66
N ASP A 181 -10.19 -6.77 6.35
CA ASP A 181 -10.48 -7.78 5.32
C ASP A 181 -9.32 -8.77 5.14
N VAL A 182 -8.06 -8.30 5.37
CA VAL A 182 -6.84 -9.12 5.38
C VAL A 182 -5.94 -8.67 6.52
N ALA A 183 -5.41 -9.60 7.31
CA ALA A 183 -4.51 -9.30 8.40
C ALA A 183 -3.20 -10.09 8.26
N ILE A 184 -2.12 -9.42 7.85
CA ILE A 184 -0.78 -9.98 7.80
C ILE A 184 -0.18 -9.83 9.19
N CYS A 185 -0.07 -10.95 9.90
CA CYS A 185 0.45 -11.00 11.27
C CYS A 185 1.85 -11.64 11.25
N VAL A 186 2.92 -10.83 11.23
CA VAL A 186 4.29 -11.36 11.22
C VAL A 186 4.63 -12.07 12.53
N PRO A 187 5.49 -13.11 12.52
CA PRO A 187 5.65 -14.04 13.63
C PRO A 187 6.60 -13.54 14.73
N ASP A 188 6.44 -12.30 15.18
CA ASP A 188 7.22 -11.73 16.29
C ASP A 188 6.33 -10.87 17.22
N ASP A 189 6.81 -10.63 18.44
CA ASP A 189 6.10 -9.88 19.48
C ASP A 189 6.83 -8.60 19.90
N GLU A 190 8.15 -8.49 19.58
CA GLU A 190 8.96 -7.33 19.87
C GLU A 190 8.84 -6.26 18.78
N THR A 191 8.50 -5.03 19.15
CA THR A 191 8.20 -3.94 18.19
C THR A 191 9.25 -3.76 17.12
N TYR A 192 10.54 -3.70 17.46
CA TYR A 192 11.61 -3.50 16.46
C TYR A 192 11.78 -4.70 15.52
N ARG A 193 11.61 -5.94 16.02
CA ARG A 193 11.66 -7.16 15.20
C ARG A 193 10.45 -7.27 14.27
N ILE A 194 9.27 -6.87 14.74
CA ILE A 194 8.08 -6.77 13.90
C ILE A 194 8.36 -5.81 12.73
N GLN A 195 8.97 -4.64 13.00
CA GLN A 195 9.35 -3.68 11.96
C GLN A 195 10.39 -4.24 11.00
N GLU A 196 11.37 -5.04 11.48
CA GLU A 196 12.32 -5.75 10.63
C GLU A 196 11.64 -6.74 9.65
N TYR A 197 10.50 -7.34 10.03
CA TYR A 197 9.68 -8.14 9.13
C TYR A 197 8.76 -7.30 8.24
N HIS A 198 8.26 -6.15 8.72
CA HIS A 198 7.39 -5.29 7.93
C HIS A 198 8.08 -4.82 6.65
N LEU A 199 9.36 -4.42 6.74
CA LEU A 199 10.16 -3.96 5.60
C LEU A 199 10.15 -4.95 4.42
N PRO A 200 10.64 -6.19 4.54
CA PRO A 200 10.63 -7.13 3.43
C PRO A 200 9.20 -7.53 3.00
N VAL A 201 8.22 -7.51 3.89
CA VAL A 201 6.82 -7.79 3.55
C VAL A 201 6.27 -6.72 2.61
N TYR A 202 6.38 -5.44 2.96
CA TYR A 202 5.85 -4.41 2.06
C TYR A 202 6.67 -4.23 0.78
N HIS A 203 8.00 -4.49 0.81
CA HIS A 203 8.78 -4.59 -0.42
C HIS A 203 8.23 -5.67 -1.35
N MET A 204 7.91 -6.85 -0.81
CA MET A 204 7.29 -7.93 -1.58
C MET A 204 5.94 -7.50 -2.15
N LEU A 205 5.08 -6.81 -1.38
CA LEU A 205 3.81 -6.29 -1.88
C LEU A 205 4.03 -5.34 -3.06
N CYS A 206 4.98 -4.39 -2.95
CA CYS A 206 5.31 -3.46 -4.03
C CYS A 206 5.85 -4.19 -5.27
N ILE A 207 6.77 -5.16 -5.11
CA ILE A 207 7.33 -5.97 -6.21
C ILE A 207 6.24 -6.80 -6.89
N ALA A 208 5.40 -7.47 -6.11
CA ALA A 208 4.32 -8.31 -6.63
C ALA A 208 3.33 -7.50 -7.46
N VAL A 209 2.91 -6.33 -6.95
CA VAL A 209 2.00 -5.43 -7.66
C VAL A 209 2.69 -4.82 -8.89
N GLU A 210 3.96 -4.45 -8.81
CA GLU A 210 4.74 -3.98 -9.97
C GLU A 210 4.80 -5.06 -11.07
N ASN A 211 5.09 -6.31 -10.73
CA ASN A 211 5.12 -7.43 -11.67
C ASN A 211 3.75 -7.63 -12.33
N GLU A 212 2.65 -7.48 -11.59
CA GLU A 212 1.31 -7.63 -12.12
C GLU A 212 0.99 -6.62 -13.24
N PHE A 213 1.37 -5.36 -13.06
CA PHE A 213 0.97 -4.28 -13.97
C PHE A 213 2.04 -3.92 -15.01
N PHE A 214 3.31 -4.12 -14.69
CA PHE A 214 4.44 -3.69 -15.55
C PHE A 214 5.41 -4.83 -15.90
N GLY A 215 5.24 -6.00 -15.32
CA GLY A 215 5.99 -7.19 -15.66
C GLY A 215 5.60 -7.75 -17.04
N PRO A 216 6.38 -8.69 -17.59
CA PRO A 216 6.08 -9.35 -18.85
C PRO A 216 4.66 -9.90 -18.90
N THR A 217 4.06 -9.88 -20.08
CA THR A 217 2.79 -10.56 -20.33
C THR A 217 3.06 -12.08 -20.30
N GLU A 218 2.33 -12.80 -19.48
CA GLU A 218 2.37 -14.28 -19.50
C GLU A 218 1.49 -14.76 -20.63
N GLU A 219 2.03 -15.60 -21.53
CA GLU A 219 1.34 -16.21 -22.65
C GLU A 219 0.38 -17.32 -22.19
#